data_e371cd873164d7c753d5c86d90fb1535
#
_entry.id   e371cd873164d7c753d5c86d90fb1535
#
_cell.length_a   1.000
_cell.length_b   1.000
_cell.length_c   1.000
_cell.angle_alpha   90.00
_cell.angle_beta   90.00
_cell.angle_gamma   90.00
#
_symmetry.space_group_name_H-M   'P 1'
#
loop_
_entity.id
_entity.type
_entity.pdbx_description
1 polymer ?
#
loop_
_entity_poly.entity_id
_entity_poly.type
_entity_poly.pdbx_seq_one_letter_code
_entity_poly.pdbx_strand_id
1 'polypeptide(L)'
;MIKIAVVDDEEMFILSFQKDLERLFKQNNVDFLITSFTNGNEFMESYEEAKYDLVFLDIDIPYINGIEIASAIRSKKINTELIFVSGHDNFVFESIRYAPFRFIRKAELLLDTEEAVFSFCKKAKNNERTISLELEENNIFFDDISKIIYIFSQRHDIFILNDKKETLRLSSRLYTMDGLEELISSRGFIRIHKSYLVNYLYIYKIQREKILLKDSTDIPLSRGRTAKVKEKYNIFLRRNDTL
;
A
#
# COMPACT_ATOMS: atom_id res chain seq x y z
N MET A 1 -0.42 -7.23 0.51
CA MET A 1 -0.99 -7.91 1.71
C MET A 1 -0.59 -7.11 2.93
N ILE A 2 -1.56 -6.59 3.66
CA ILE A 2 -1.36 -5.77 4.86
C ILE A 2 -1.20 -6.69 6.08
N LYS A 3 -0.18 -6.45 6.89
CA LYS A 3 0.06 -7.19 8.14
C LYS A 3 -0.54 -6.41 9.31
N ILE A 4 -1.44 -7.04 10.03
CA ILE A 4 -2.21 -6.45 11.12
C ILE A 4 -1.90 -7.20 12.41
N ALA A 5 -1.63 -6.48 13.49
CA ALA A 5 -1.59 -7.04 14.83
C ALA A 5 -2.82 -6.59 15.63
N VAL A 6 -3.32 -7.48 16.48
CA VAL A 6 -4.32 -7.19 17.52
C VAL A 6 -3.71 -7.59 18.86
N VAL A 7 -3.63 -6.66 19.77
CA VAL A 7 -3.00 -6.85 21.10
C VAL A 7 -4.00 -6.47 22.18
N ASP A 8 -4.46 -7.45 22.95
CA ASP A 8 -5.47 -7.29 23.99
C ASP A 8 -5.37 -8.53 24.90
N ASP A 9 -5.48 -8.42 26.21
CA ASP A 9 -5.34 -9.57 27.13
C ASP A 9 -6.61 -10.42 27.20
N GLU A 10 -7.73 -9.92 26.69
CA GLU A 10 -9.00 -10.64 26.68
C GLU A 10 -9.14 -11.51 25.42
N GLU A 11 -8.82 -12.80 25.51
CA GLU A 11 -8.88 -13.73 24.38
C GLU A 11 -10.26 -13.75 23.68
N MET A 12 -11.35 -13.69 24.45
CA MET A 12 -12.70 -13.66 23.88
C MET A 12 -13.00 -12.38 23.09
N PHE A 13 -12.46 -11.25 23.55
CA PHE A 13 -12.54 -9.99 22.80
C PHE A 13 -11.79 -10.12 21.48
N ILE A 14 -10.54 -10.60 21.51
CA ILE A 14 -9.72 -10.82 20.31
C ILE A 14 -10.48 -11.64 19.27
N LEU A 15 -11.03 -12.79 19.67
CA LEU A 15 -11.74 -13.72 18.78
C LEU A 15 -12.95 -13.05 18.10
N SER A 16 -13.70 -12.23 18.83
CA SER A 16 -14.83 -11.48 18.29
C SER A 16 -14.38 -10.36 17.36
N PHE A 17 -13.43 -9.55 17.82
CA PHE A 17 -12.91 -8.39 17.10
C PHE A 17 -12.21 -8.79 15.80
N GLN A 18 -11.49 -9.89 15.80
CA GLN A 18 -10.85 -10.45 14.61
C GLN A 18 -11.85 -10.79 13.51
N LYS A 19 -13.01 -11.37 13.85
CA LYS A 19 -14.09 -11.65 12.89
C LYS A 19 -14.66 -10.36 12.26
N ASP A 20 -14.81 -9.31 13.06
CA ASP A 20 -15.27 -8.02 12.56
C ASP A 20 -14.22 -7.38 11.63
N LEU A 21 -12.95 -7.40 12.01
CA LEU A 21 -11.85 -6.91 11.17
C LEU A 21 -11.79 -7.69 9.85
N GLU A 22 -11.87 -9.03 9.88
CA GLU A 22 -11.88 -9.84 8.66
C GLU A 22 -13.01 -9.46 7.72
N ARG A 23 -14.24 -9.28 8.27
CA ARG A 23 -15.40 -8.82 7.49
C ARG A 23 -15.13 -7.48 6.84
N LEU A 24 -14.62 -6.50 7.62
CA LEU A 24 -14.40 -5.13 7.17
C LEU A 24 -13.29 -5.02 6.13
N PHE A 25 -12.16 -5.71 6.31
CA PHE A 25 -11.07 -5.71 5.33
C PHE A 25 -11.48 -6.40 4.03
N LYS A 26 -12.23 -7.51 4.09
CA LYS A 26 -12.82 -8.17 2.91
C LYS A 26 -13.77 -7.26 2.15
N GLN A 27 -14.66 -6.54 2.84
CA GLN A 27 -15.56 -5.55 2.23
C GLN A 27 -14.82 -4.42 1.55
N ASN A 28 -13.65 -4.05 2.05
CA ASN A 28 -12.81 -3.01 1.44
C ASN A 28 -11.87 -3.55 0.35
N ASN A 29 -11.96 -4.83 -0.05
CA ASN A 29 -11.09 -5.47 -1.06
C ASN A 29 -9.59 -5.24 -0.79
N VAL A 30 -9.17 -5.52 0.43
CA VAL A 30 -7.77 -5.42 0.86
C VAL A 30 -7.29 -6.79 1.32
N ASP A 31 -6.18 -7.26 0.76
CA ASP A 31 -5.53 -8.48 1.21
C ASP A 31 -4.82 -8.23 2.55
N PHE A 32 -5.08 -9.06 3.55
CA PHE A 32 -4.57 -8.88 4.90
C PHE A 32 -4.14 -10.21 5.56
N LEU A 33 -3.29 -10.06 6.57
CA LEU A 33 -2.94 -11.13 7.51
C LEU A 33 -3.06 -10.54 8.93
N ILE A 34 -3.89 -11.17 9.78
CA ILE A 34 -4.06 -10.78 11.17
C ILE A 34 -3.30 -11.75 12.07
N THR A 35 -2.49 -11.21 12.97
CA THR A 35 -1.84 -11.95 14.07
C THR A 35 -2.30 -11.34 15.38
N SER A 36 -2.69 -12.16 16.35
CA SER A 36 -3.21 -11.70 17.63
C SER A 36 -2.27 -12.07 18.77
N PHE A 37 -2.23 -11.23 19.79
CA PHE A 37 -1.40 -11.38 20.97
C PHE A 37 -2.23 -11.06 22.21
N THR A 38 -2.16 -11.93 23.22
CA THR A 38 -2.75 -11.71 24.55
C THR A 38 -1.75 -11.11 25.54
N ASN A 39 -0.51 -10.88 25.08
CA ASN A 39 0.60 -10.42 25.90
C ASN A 39 1.44 -9.40 25.12
N GLY A 40 1.67 -8.24 25.74
CA GLY A 40 2.44 -7.15 25.13
C GLY A 40 3.92 -7.51 24.89
N ASN A 41 4.53 -8.37 25.72
CA ASN A 41 5.93 -8.80 25.52
C ASN A 41 6.06 -9.71 24.28
N GLU A 42 5.16 -10.68 24.11
CA GLU A 42 5.14 -11.53 22.91
C GLU A 42 4.93 -10.71 21.63
N PHE A 43 4.05 -9.71 21.69
CA PHE A 43 3.88 -8.80 20.57
C PHE A 43 5.19 -8.05 20.28
N MET A 44 5.87 -7.50 21.28
CA MET A 44 7.10 -6.74 21.09
C MET A 44 8.25 -7.59 20.54
N GLU A 45 8.35 -8.85 20.95
CA GLU A 45 9.31 -9.81 20.37
C GLU A 45 9.01 -10.06 18.88
N SER A 46 7.74 -10.26 18.52
CA SER A 46 7.31 -10.47 17.14
C SER A 46 7.45 -9.22 16.25
N TYR A 47 7.31 -8.04 16.86
CA TYR A 47 7.20 -6.76 16.14
C TYR A 47 8.40 -6.46 15.22
N GLU A 48 9.62 -6.80 15.65
CA GLU A 48 10.85 -6.51 14.89
C GLU A 48 10.94 -7.32 13.60
N GLU A 49 10.50 -8.56 13.63
CA GLU A 49 10.57 -9.47 12.48
C GLU A 49 9.36 -9.29 11.54
N ALA A 50 8.17 -9.14 12.11
CA ALA A 50 6.92 -9.15 11.36
C ALA A 50 6.66 -7.88 10.57
N LYS A 51 7.11 -6.70 11.07
CA LYS A 51 6.88 -5.37 10.45
C LYS A 51 5.41 -5.14 10.12
N TYR A 52 4.59 -4.97 11.16
CA TYR A 52 3.16 -4.73 11.02
C TYR A 52 2.87 -3.37 10.39
N ASP A 53 1.92 -3.32 9.47
CA ASP A 53 1.44 -2.08 8.85
C ASP A 53 0.43 -1.36 9.75
N LEU A 54 -0.38 -2.14 10.51
CA LEU A 54 -1.42 -1.65 11.39
C LEU A 54 -1.43 -2.46 12.69
N VAL A 55 -1.53 -1.77 13.82
CA VAL A 55 -1.65 -2.39 15.15
C VAL A 55 -2.88 -1.84 15.85
N PHE A 56 -3.81 -2.72 16.20
CA PHE A 56 -4.87 -2.45 17.17
C PHE A 56 -4.34 -2.83 18.54
N LEU A 57 -4.35 -1.89 19.46
CA LEU A 57 -3.62 -1.99 20.73
C LEU A 57 -4.51 -1.58 21.89
N ASP A 58 -4.82 -2.53 22.77
CA ASP A 58 -5.41 -2.15 24.05
C ASP A 58 -4.38 -1.43 24.93
N ILE A 59 -4.87 -0.55 25.78
CA ILE A 59 -4.05 0.21 26.71
C ILE A 59 -3.84 -0.57 28.00
N ASP A 60 -4.89 -1.22 28.50
CA ASP A 60 -4.88 -1.88 29.81
C ASP A 60 -4.49 -3.36 29.69
N ILE A 61 -3.29 -3.65 29.18
CA ILE A 61 -2.75 -5.00 29.11
C ILE A 61 -1.71 -5.24 30.22
N PRO A 62 -1.65 -6.47 30.78
CA PRO A 62 -0.74 -6.81 31.87
C PRO A 62 0.74 -6.69 31.48
N TYR A 63 1.59 -6.40 32.48
CA TYR A 63 3.05 -6.36 32.42
C TYR A 63 3.64 -5.15 31.69
N ILE A 64 3.22 -4.88 30.47
CA ILE A 64 3.62 -3.71 29.68
C ILE A 64 2.35 -3.10 29.08
N ASN A 65 2.01 -1.87 29.43
CA ASN A 65 0.79 -1.25 28.98
C ASN A 65 0.88 -0.77 27.51
N GLY A 66 -0.28 -0.58 26.86
CA GLY A 66 -0.33 -0.18 25.45
C GLY A 66 0.35 1.16 25.16
N ILE A 67 0.41 2.08 26.12
CA ILE A 67 1.12 3.36 25.98
C ILE A 67 2.64 3.15 25.90
N GLU A 68 3.19 2.25 26.72
CA GLU A 68 4.62 1.90 26.68
C GLU A 68 4.98 1.22 25.36
N ILE A 69 4.13 0.31 24.88
CA ILE A 69 4.27 -0.33 23.57
C ILE A 69 4.26 0.72 22.45
N ALA A 70 3.30 1.64 22.45
CA ALA A 70 3.22 2.72 21.47
C ALA A 70 4.47 3.61 21.48
N SER A 71 4.99 3.93 22.67
CA SER A 71 6.26 4.64 22.82
C SER A 71 7.44 3.90 22.19
N ALA A 72 7.54 2.60 22.45
CA ALA A 72 8.58 1.75 21.88
C ALA A 72 8.50 1.67 20.33
N ILE A 73 7.30 1.52 19.78
CA ILE A 73 7.07 1.52 18.32
C ILE A 73 7.52 2.86 17.72
N ARG A 74 7.13 3.98 18.30
CA ARG A 74 7.48 5.31 17.77
C ARG A 74 8.98 5.60 17.86
N SER A 75 9.67 5.10 18.88
CA SER A 75 11.13 5.25 19.01
C SER A 75 11.91 4.60 17.86
N LYS A 76 11.37 3.54 17.27
CA LYS A 76 12.00 2.79 16.17
C LYS A 76 11.83 3.44 14.79
N LYS A 77 11.11 4.56 14.69
CA LYS A 77 10.85 5.31 13.43
C LYS A 77 10.25 4.44 12.28
N ILE A 78 9.50 3.39 12.62
CA ILE A 78 8.82 2.52 11.67
C ILE A 78 7.43 3.12 11.38
N ASN A 79 7.01 3.13 10.14
CA ASN A 79 5.72 3.67 9.70
C ASN A 79 4.56 2.68 9.96
N THR A 80 4.42 2.23 11.20
CA THR A 80 3.28 1.42 11.63
C THR A 80 2.15 2.33 12.08
N GLU A 81 0.96 2.15 11.54
CA GLU A 81 -0.22 2.84 12.02
C GLU A 81 -0.69 2.21 13.32
N LEU A 82 -0.96 3.05 14.33
CA LEU A 82 -1.47 2.63 15.63
C LEU A 82 -2.93 3.03 15.78
N ILE A 83 -3.77 2.10 16.21
CA ILE A 83 -5.14 2.34 16.62
C ILE A 83 -5.25 1.83 18.05
N PHE A 84 -5.52 2.72 18.98
CA PHE A 84 -5.83 2.30 20.34
C PHE A 84 -7.28 1.79 20.41
N VAL A 85 -7.48 0.72 21.17
CA VAL A 85 -8.79 0.13 21.43
C VAL A 85 -8.95 0.02 22.94
N SER A 86 -9.73 0.87 23.57
CA SER A 86 -9.81 0.90 25.05
C SER A 86 -11.22 1.12 25.55
N GLY A 87 -11.49 0.57 26.73
CA GLY A 87 -12.68 0.86 27.53
C GLY A 87 -12.63 2.18 28.29
N HIS A 88 -11.48 2.85 28.29
CA HIS A 88 -11.21 4.02 29.14
C HIS A 88 -10.93 5.28 28.32
N ASP A 89 -11.89 6.20 28.28
CA ASP A 89 -11.81 7.45 27.49
C ASP A 89 -10.75 8.44 28.04
N ASN A 90 -10.33 8.31 29.29
CA ASN A 90 -9.32 9.17 29.92
C ASN A 90 -7.94 9.05 29.25
N PHE A 91 -7.63 7.94 28.59
CA PHE A 91 -6.36 7.76 27.88
C PHE A 91 -6.31 8.42 26.49
N VAL A 92 -7.41 8.94 25.97
CA VAL A 92 -7.44 9.61 24.67
C VAL A 92 -6.40 10.74 24.60
N PHE A 93 -6.35 11.61 25.61
CA PHE A 93 -5.39 12.73 25.64
C PHE A 93 -3.93 12.28 25.74
N GLU A 94 -3.66 11.22 26.49
CA GLU A 94 -2.31 10.68 26.62
C GLU A 94 -1.86 10.01 25.31
N SER A 95 -2.74 9.30 24.66
CA SER A 95 -2.46 8.58 23.41
C SER A 95 -2.06 9.51 22.26
N ILE A 96 -2.52 10.76 22.23
CA ILE A 96 -2.22 11.76 21.18
C ILE A 96 -0.71 11.96 21.00
N ARG A 97 0.08 11.84 22.06
CA ARG A 97 1.55 11.98 22.01
C ARG A 97 2.23 10.98 21.07
N TYR A 98 1.58 9.86 20.84
CA TYR A 98 2.10 8.77 19.99
C TYR A 98 1.54 8.83 18.56
N ALA A 99 0.87 9.94 18.20
CA ALA A 99 0.28 10.16 16.90
C ALA A 99 -0.49 8.91 16.38
N PRO A 100 -1.53 8.44 17.13
CA PRO A 100 -2.31 7.31 16.67
C PRO A 100 -3.10 7.67 15.42
N PHE A 101 -3.34 6.68 14.57
CA PHE A 101 -4.20 6.85 13.41
C PHE A 101 -5.66 7.09 13.84
N ARG A 102 -6.11 6.34 14.85
CA ARG A 102 -7.44 6.47 15.49
C ARG A 102 -7.41 5.98 16.93
N PHE A 103 -8.46 6.34 17.67
CA PHE A 103 -8.79 5.77 18.97
C PHE A 103 -10.18 5.17 18.86
N ILE A 104 -10.34 3.90 19.23
CA ILE A 104 -11.60 3.15 19.22
C ILE A 104 -12.03 2.95 20.67
N ARG A 105 -13.24 3.34 20.97
CA ARG A 105 -13.85 3.11 22.29
C ARG A 105 -14.53 1.76 22.29
N LYS A 106 -14.19 0.89 23.26
CA LYS A 106 -14.84 -0.43 23.38
C LYS A 106 -16.36 -0.31 23.57
N ALA A 107 -16.86 0.83 24.12
CA ALA A 107 -18.28 1.12 24.24
C ALA A 107 -19.01 1.37 22.90
N GLU A 108 -18.30 1.87 21.89
CA GLU A 108 -18.84 2.11 20.54
C GLU A 108 -18.06 1.33 19.47
N LEU A 109 -17.60 0.15 19.84
CA LEU A 109 -16.64 -0.67 19.11
C LEU A 109 -16.96 -0.80 17.62
N LEU A 110 -18.20 -1.14 17.27
CA LEU A 110 -18.58 -1.42 15.88
C LEU A 110 -18.44 -0.18 15.00
N LEU A 111 -19.00 0.95 15.40
CA LEU A 111 -19.00 2.19 14.61
C LEU A 111 -17.59 2.77 14.47
N ASP A 112 -16.86 2.87 15.59
CA ASP A 112 -15.50 3.41 15.59
C ASP A 112 -14.55 2.51 14.77
N THR A 113 -14.73 1.18 14.81
CA THR A 113 -13.94 0.23 14.01
C THR A 113 -14.23 0.33 12.52
N GLU A 114 -15.50 0.43 12.12
CA GLU A 114 -15.88 0.59 10.71
C GLU A 114 -15.24 1.85 10.10
N GLU A 115 -15.33 2.98 10.81
CA GLU A 115 -14.70 4.23 10.36
C GLU A 115 -13.18 4.13 10.29
N ALA A 116 -12.55 3.54 11.31
CA ALA A 116 -11.10 3.38 11.38
C ALA A 116 -10.57 2.50 10.24
N VAL A 117 -11.18 1.34 10.01
CA VAL A 117 -10.78 0.41 8.94
C VAL A 117 -11.01 1.04 7.57
N PHE A 118 -12.16 1.68 7.32
CA PHE A 118 -12.42 2.37 6.07
C PHE A 118 -11.36 3.45 5.77
N SER A 119 -11.08 4.29 6.78
CA SER A 119 -10.08 5.37 6.65
C SER A 119 -8.68 4.82 6.40
N PHE A 120 -8.30 3.73 7.09
CA PHE A 120 -7.02 3.06 6.90
C PHE A 120 -6.90 2.45 5.50
N CYS A 121 -7.91 1.70 5.05
CA CYS A 121 -7.92 1.11 3.71
C CYS A 121 -7.83 2.18 2.61
N LYS A 122 -8.51 3.31 2.78
CA LYS A 122 -8.39 4.47 1.87
C LYS A 122 -6.97 5.03 1.86
N LYS A 123 -6.33 5.20 3.03
CA LYS A 123 -4.94 5.66 3.14
C LYS A 123 -3.98 4.67 2.50
N ALA A 124 -4.12 3.37 2.78
CA ALA A 124 -3.27 2.32 2.21
C ALA A 124 -3.36 2.29 0.67
N LYS A 125 -4.58 2.34 0.12
CA LYS A 125 -4.80 2.43 -1.34
C LYS A 125 -4.19 3.70 -1.95
N ASN A 126 -4.29 4.83 -1.28
CA ASN A 126 -3.67 6.07 -1.74
C ASN A 126 -2.13 5.99 -1.71
N ASN A 127 -1.55 5.40 -0.66
CA ASN A 127 -0.11 5.17 -0.58
C ASN A 127 0.39 4.22 -1.68
N GLU A 128 -0.37 3.19 -2.02
CA GLU A 128 -0.07 2.31 -3.15
C GLU A 128 -0.15 3.05 -4.50
N ARG A 129 -1.01 4.07 -4.61
CA ARG A 129 -1.14 4.87 -5.83
C ARG A 129 -0.08 5.96 -5.95
N THR A 130 0.45 6.46 -4.85
CA THR A 130 1.45 7.53 -4.89
C THR A 130 2.84 6.97 -5.20
N ILE A 131 3.55 7.60 -6.13
CA ILE A 131 4.93 7.28 -6.46
C ILE A 131 5.80 8.53 -6.31
N SER A 132 7.01 8.33 -5.80
CA SER A 132 8.06 9.34 -5.75
C SER A 132 9.22 8.86 -6.61
N LEU A 133 9.57 9.61 -7.65
CA LEU A 133 10.68 9.31 -8.54
C LEU A 133 11.58 10.53 -8.68
N GLU A 134 12.87 10.31 -8.51
CA GLU A 134 13.87 11.37 -8.65
C GLU A 134 14.13 11.65 -10.13
N LEU A 135 13.99 12.91 -10.50
CA LEU A 135 14.27 13.42 -11.83
C LEU A 135 15.74 13.86 -11.92
N GLU A 136 16.21 14.16 -13.13
CA GLU A 136 17.47 14.87 -13.30
C GLU A 136 17.44 16.24 -12.57
N GLU A 137 18.61 16.77 -12.23
CA GLU A 137 18.74 18.04 -11.50
C GLU A 137 18.17 18.03 -10.07
N ASN A 138 18.11 16.85 -9.42
CA ASN A 138 17.61 16.65 -8.06
C ASN A 138 16.17 17.10 -7.82
N ASN A 139 15.35 17.18 -8.87
CA ASN A 139 13.91 17.35 -8.74
C ASN A 139 13.22 16.04 -8.43
N ILE A 140 12.02 16.11 -7.86
CA ILE A 140 11.24 14.92 -7.51
C ILE A 140 9.89 14.98 -8.23
N PHE A 141 9.57 13.94 -9.00
CA PHE A 141 8.21 13.67 -9.44
C PHE A 141 7.48 12.96 -8.31
N PHE A 142 6.43 13.58 -7.79
CA PHE A 142 5.59 13.01 -6.74
C PHE A 142 4.14 13.16 -7.15
N ASP A 143 3.50 12.07 -7.54
CA ASP A 143 2.10 12.08 -7.97
C ASP A 143 1.49 10.67 -7.91
N ASP A 144 0.20 10.56 -8.26
CA ASP A 144 -0.49 9.28 -8.45
C ASP A 144 0.13 8.54 -9.64
N ILE A 145 0.57 7.31 -9.41
CA ILE A 145 1.18 6.45 -10.43
C ILE A 145 0.24 6.20 -11.63
N SER A 146 -1.09 6.29 -11.40
CA SER A 146 -2.08 6.16 -12.48
C SER A 146 -1.98 7.27 -13.51
N LYS A 147 -1.39 8.42 -13.16
CA LYS A 147 -1.15 9.53 -14.09
C LYS A 147 0.04 9.32 -15.02
N ILE A 148 0.87 8.32 -14.77
CA ILE A 148 1.94 7.93 -15.69
C ILE A 148 1.34 7.06 -16.79
N ILE A 149 1.44 7.51 -18.05
CA ILE A 149 0.96 6.77 -19.21
C ILE A 149 1.93 5.63 -19.54
N TYR A 150 3.21 5.97 -19.69
CA TYR A 150 4.28 5.00 -19.88
C TYR A 150 5.64 5.57 -19.46
N ILE A 151 6.57 4.68 -19.20
CA ILE A 151 7.99 4.98 -19.01
C ILE A 151 8.75 4.39 -20.18
N PHE A 152 9.68 5.17 -20.74
CA PHE A 152 10.44 4.72 -21.89
C PHE A 152 11.92 5.09 -21.80
N SER A 153 12.77 4.29 -22.42
CA SER A 153 14.17 4.61 -22.59
C SER A 153 14.49 5.03 -24.03
N GLN A 154 15.25 6.10 -24.17
CA GLN A 154 15.77 6.57 -25.44
C GLN A 154 17.27 6.83 -25.29
N ARG A 155 18.08 6.18 -26.11
CA ARG A 155 19.55 6.14 -25.98
C ARG A 155 19.94 5.55 -24.63
N HIS A 156 20.37 6.30 -23.67
CA HIS A 156 20.71 5.82 -22.30
C HIS A 156 19.85 6.48 -21.22
N ASP A 157 18.93 7.36 -21.62
CA ASP A 157 18.08 8.11 -20.71
C ASP A 157 16.73 7.45 -20.55
N ILE A 158 16.11 7.63 -19.39
CA ILE A 158 14.78 7.13 -19.07
C ILE A 158 13.85 8.30 -18.82
N PHE A 159 12.67 8.22 -19.41
CA PHE A 159 11.66 9.27 -19.37
C PHE A 159 10.32 8.71 -18.89
N ILE A 160 9.56 9.57 -18.20
CA ILE A 160 8.14 9.37 -17.91
C ILE A 160 7.34 10.24 -18.89
N LEU A 161 6.26 9.68 -19.46
CA LEU A 161 5.19 10.48 -20.07
C LEU A 161 3.98 10.43 -19.14
N ASN A 162 3.52 11.59 -18.67
CA ASN A 162 2.35 11.69 -17.81
C ASN A 162 1.05 12.00 -18.58
N ASP A 163 -0.09 12.04 -17.88
CA ASP A 163 -1.42 12.32 -18.44
C ASP A 163 -1.58 13.75 -18.95
N LYS A 164 -0.75 14.70 -18.49
CA LYS A 164 -0.66 16.06 -19.00
C LYS A 164 0.19 16.15 -20.28
N LYS A 165 0.71 15.02 -20.79
CA LYS A 165 1.62 14.95 -21.95
C LYS A 165 2.98 15.61 -21.71
N GLU A 166 3.38 15.74 -20.46
CA GLU A 166 4.71 16.19 -20.09
C GLU A 166 5.68 15.01 -20.11
N THR A 167 6.86 15.24 -20.68
CA THR A 167 7.95 14.26 -20.68
C THR A 167 8.98 14.68 -19.64
N LEU A 168 9.16 13.86 -18.62
CA LEU A 168 10.07 14.10 -17.50
C LEU A 168 11.23 13.10 -17.53
N ARG A 169 12.48 13.59 -17.42
CA ARG A 169 13.66 12.74 -17.42
C ARG A 169 13.99 12.27 -16.01
N LEU A 170 14.10 10.95 -15.84
CA LEU A 170 14.51 10.33 -14.58
C LEU A 170 16.02 10.39 -14.38
N SER A 171 16.45 10.41 -13.11
CA SER A 171 17.86 10.35 -12.75
C SER A 171 18.49 9.06 -13.28
N SER A 172 19.41 9.19 -14.22
CA SER A 172 20.12 8.06 -14.85
C SER A 172 21.04 7.29 -13.89
N ARG A 173 21.35 7.90 -12.73
CA ARG A 173 22.17 7.29 -11.67
C ARG A 173 21.39 6.29 -10.83
N LEU A 174 20.08 6.49 -10.68
CA LEU A 174 19.23 5.74 -9.76
C LEU A 174 18.37 4.69 -10.45
N TYR A 175 18.00 4.91 -11.71
CA TYR A 175 17.02 4.06 -12.36
C TYR A 175 17.57 3.33 -13.58
N THR A 176 17.21 2.06 -13.65
CA THR A 176 17.30 1.23 -14.86
C THR A 176 15.89 0.78 -15.25
N MET A 177 15.69 0.41 -16.52
CA MET A 177 14.39 -0.07 -16.96
C MET A 177 13.98 -1.38 -16.24
N ASP A 178 14.93 -2.20 -15.83
CA ASP A 178 14.68 -3.44 -15.10
C ASP A 178 14.35 -3.16 -13.63
N GLY A 179 15.08 -2.26 -12.97
CA GLY A 179 14.76 -1.81 -11.62
C GLY A 179 13.40 -1.09 -11.53
N LEU A 180 13.03 -0.31 -12.56
CA LEU A 180 11.69 0.28 -12.64
C LEU A 180 10.61 -0.81 -12.84
N GLU A 181 10.86 -1.84 -13.65
CA GLU A 181 9.93 -2.96 -13.78
C GLU A 181 9.70 -3.64 -12.43
N GLU A 182 10.73 -3.90 -11.65
CA GLU A 182 10.61 -4.47 -10.29
C GLU A 182 9.81 -3.56 -9.37
N LEU A 183 10.07 -2.25 -9.41
CA LEU A 183 9.43 -1.26 -8.54
C LEU A 183 7.92 -1.11 -8.81
N ILE A 184 7.50 -1.12 -10.09
CA ILE A 184 6.13 -0.73 -10.46
C ILE A 184 5.30 -1.80 -11.16
N SER A 185 5.86 -3.00 -11.41
CA SER A 185 5.12 -4.06 -12.12
C SER A 185 3.88 -4.56 -11.38
N SER A 186 3.87 -4.53 -10.05
CA SER A 186 2.70 -4.85 -9.22
C SER A 186 1.63 -3.74 -9.21
N ARG A 187 2.00 -2.54 -9.64
CA ARG A 187 1.22 -1.30 -9.59
C ARG A 187 0.60 -0.92 -10.94
N GLY A 188 0.38 -1.91 -11.82
CA GLY A 188 -0.31 -1.71 -13.10
C GLY A 188 0.57 -1.47 -14.32
N PHE A 189 1.90 -1.58 -14.19
CA PHE A 189 2.81 -1.42 -15.32
C PHE A 189 3.22 -2.75 -15.94
N ILE A 190 3.22 -2.78 -17.27
CA ILE A 190 3.55 -3.96 -18.05
C ILE A 190 4.76 -3.66 -18.92
N ARG A 191 5.83 -4.48 -18.81
CA ARG A 191 7.00 -4.40 -19.71
C ARG A 191 6.64 -5.00 -21.07
N ILE A 192 6.42 -4.14 -22.04
CA ILE A 192 6.02 -4.54 -23.39
C ILE A 192 7.19 -4.64 -24.37
N HIS A 193 8.25 -3.86 -24.10
CA HIS A 193 9.47 -3.81 -24.91
C HIS A 193 10.70 -3.60 -24.00
N LYS A 194 11.92 -3.88 -24.47
CA LYS A 194 13.13 -3.56 -23.70
C LYS A 194 13.20 -2.10 -23.24
N SER A 195 12.57 -1.21 -24.01
CA SER A 195 12.56 0.24 -23.78
C SER A 195 11.21 0.79 -23.34
N TYR A 196 10.18 -0.03 -23.03
CA TYR A 196 8.87 0.48 -22.66
C TYR A 196 8.21 -0.30 -21.53
N LEU A 197 7.78 0.43 -20.51
CA LEU A 197 6.86 0.02 -19.45
C LEU A 197 5.57 0.83 -19.60
N VAL A 198 4.44 0.18 -19.84
CA VAL A 198 3.16 0.85 -20.12
C VAL A 198 2.17 0.59 -19.02
N ASN A 199 1.49 1.62 -18.56
CA ASN A 199 0.40 1.52 -17.62
C ASN A 199 -0.82 0.90 -18.33
N TYR A 200 -1.35 -0.19 -17.78
CA TYR A 200 -2.47 -0.93 -18.37
C TYR A 200 -3.73 -0.07 -18.52
N LEU A 201 -3.92 0.96 -17.67
CA LEU A 201 -5.07 1.87 -17.75
C LEU A 201 -5.19 2.63 -19.07
N TYR A 202 -4.07 2.84 -19.75
CA TYR A 202 -4.02 3.56 -21.03
C TYR A 202 -4.00 2.64 -22.25
N ILE A 203 -3.94 1.32 -22.08
CA ILE A 203 -3.98 0.37 -23.17
C ILE A 203 -5.40 0.27 -23.73
N TYR A 204 -5.55 0.55 -25.01
CA TYR A 204 -6.81 0.33 -25.74
C TYR A 204 -6.84 -1.05 -26.41
N LYS A 205 -5.76 -1.43 -27.13
CA LYS A 205 -5.70 -2.69 -27.88
C LYS A 205 -4.30 -3.27 -27.92
N ILE A 206 -4.18 -4.58 -27.68
CA ILE A 206 -2.91 -5.32 -27.81
C ILE A 206 -2.93 -6.04 -29.17
N GLN A 207 -2.02 -5.67 -30.06
CA GLN A 207 -1.82 -6.28 -31.38
C GLN A 207 -0.56 -7.17 -31.37
N ARG A 208 -0.21 -7.75 -32.50
CA ARG A 208 0.91 -8.71 -32.59
C ARG A 208 2.27 -8.05 -32.34
N GLU A 209 2.51 -6.87 -32.88
CA GLU A 209 3.81 -6.18 -32.86
C GLU A 209 3.74 -4.76 -32.23
N LYS A 210 2.55 -4.33 -31.81
CA LYS A 210 2.35 -3.02 -31.18
C LYS A 210 1.19 -3.03 -30.19
N ILE A 211 1.21 -2.07 -29.31
CA ILE A 211 0.10 -1.70 -28.43
C ILE A 211 -0.44 -0.36 -28.86
N LEU A 212 -1.74 -0.30 -29.07
CA LEU A 212 -2.47 0.95 -29.31
C LEU A 212 -2.95 1.49 -27.97
N LEU A 213 -2.59 2.72 -27.65
CA LEU A 213 -3.09 3.44 -26.49
C LEU A 213 -4.45 4.09 -26.76
N LYS A 214 -5.13 4.52 -25.68
CA LYS A 214 -6.45 5.20 -25.75
C LYS A 214 -6.40 6.53 -26.52
N ASP A 215 -5.24 7.18 -26.58
CA ASP A 215 -5.01 8.39 -27.35
C ASP A 215 -4.53 8.14 -28.78
N SER A 216 -4.67 6.93 -29.27
CA SER A 216 -4.25 6.46 -30.58
C SER A 216 -2.73 6.38 -30.80
N THR A 217 -1.92 6.52 -29.76
CA THR A 217 -0.46 6.34 -29.84
C THR A 217 -0.11 4.84 -30.01
N ASP A 218 0.74 4.53 -30.98
CA ASP A 218 1.29 3.19 -31.19
C ASP A 218 2.62 3.02 -30.45
N ILE A 219 2.75 1.98 -29.64
CA ILE A 219 3.99 1.64 -28.93
C ILE A 219 4.45 0.24 -29.36
N PRO A 220 5.75 0.05 -29.71
CA PRO A 220 6.25 -1.24 -30.18
C PRO A 220 6.15 -2.31 -29.09
N LEU A 221 5.68 -3.50 -29.49
CA LEU A 221 5.63 -4.71 -28.66
C LEU A 221 6.69 -5.70 -29.13
N SER A 222 7.57 -6.14 -28.22
CA SER A 222 8.59 -7.12 -28.55
C SER A 222 7.98 -8.45 -28.99
N ARG A 223 8.53 -9.02 -30.06
CA ARG A 223 8.19 -10.38 -30.52
C ARG A 223 8.38 -11.38 -29.37
N GLY A 224 7.42 -12.26 -29.16
CA GLY A 224 7.44 -13.26 -28.08
C GLY A 224 6.91 -12.77 -26.72
N ARG A 225 6.69 -11.46 -26.51
CA ARG A 225 6.11 -10.95 -25.24
C ARG A 225 4.57 -10.87 -25.27
N THR A 226 3.94 -11.02 -26.41
CA THR A 226 2.49 -10.80 -26.60
C THR A 226 1.64 -11.63 -25.64
N ALA A 227 1.95 -12.91 -25.43
CA ALA A 227 1.20 -13.80 -24.52
C ALA A 227 1.32 -13.32 -23.06
N LYS A 228 2.54 -13.06 -22.58
CA LYS A 228 2.81 -12.56 -21.23
C LYS A 228 2.19 -11.19 -20.95
N VAL A 229 2.18 -10.31 -21.96
CA VAL A 229 1.56 -8.98 -21.87
C VAL A 229 0.04 -9.10 -21.74
N LYS A 230 -0.61 -9.96 -22.54
CA LYS A 230 -2.03 -10.23 -22.45
C LYS A 230 -2.43 -10.84 -21.11
N GLU A 231 -1.64 -11.78 -20.60
CA GLU A 231 -1.86 -12.39 -19.29
C GLU A 231 -1.82 -11.35 -18.18
N LYS A 232 -0.75 -10.54 -18.11
CA LYS A 232 -0.62 -9.46 -17.09
C LYS A 232 -1.76 -8.43 -17.23
N TYR A 233 -2.11 -8.04 -18.45
CA TYR A 233 -3.22 -7.12 -18.70
C TYR A 233 -4.55 -7.66 -18.15
N ASN A 234 -4.86 -8.93 -18.41
CA ASN A 234 -6.07 -9.57 -17.88
C ASN A 234 -6.08 -9.66 -16.35
N ILE A 235 -4.92 -9.90 -15.72
CA ILE A 235 -4.81 -9.89 -14.26
C ILE A 235 -5.18 -8.51 -13.71
N PHE A 236 -4.69 -7.43 -14.30
CA PHE A 236 -5.00 -6.07 -13.85
C PHE A 236 -6.46 -5.68 -14.09
N LEU A 237 -7.06 -6.09 -15.21
CA LEU A 237 -8.50 -5.86 -15.45
C LEU A 237 -9.34 -6.52 -14.37
N ARG A 238 -9.12 -7.81 -14.09
CA ARG A 238 -9.87 -8.54 -13.05
C ARG A 238 -9.76 -7.93 -11.66
N ARG A 239 -8.61 -7.35 -11.31
CA ARG A 239 -8.44 -6.65 -10.02
C ARG A 239 -9.25 -5.36 -9.93
N ASN A 240 -9.54 -4.72 -11.05
CA ASN A 240 -10.36 -3.49 -11.10
C ASN A 240 -11.86 -3.74 -11.27
N ASP A 241 -12.28 -4.86 -11.86
CA ASP A 241 -13.70 -5.23 -11.99
C ASP A 241 -14.32 -5.67 -10.65
N THR A 242 -13.52 -5.75 -9.59
CA THR A 242 -13.94 -6.08 -8.21
C THR A 242 -14.07 -4.83 -7.32
N LEU A 243 -14.00 -3.64 -7.90
CA LEU A 243 -14.22 -2.32 -7.29
C LEU A 243 -15.54 -1.72 -7.77
#